data_07d012afbe064d2b51cead11f81b5252
#
_entry.id   07d012afbe064d2b51cead11f81b5252
#
_cell.length_a   1.000
_cell.length_b   1.000
_cell.length_c   1.000
_cell.angle_alpha   90.00
_cell.angle_beta   90.00
_cell.angle_gamma   90.00
#
_symmetry.space_group_name_H-M   'P 1'
#
loop_
_entity.id
_entity.type
_entity.pdbx_description
1 polymer ?
#
loop_
_entity_poly.entity_id
_entity_poly.type
_entity_poly.pdbx_seq_one_letter_code
_entity_poly.pdbx_strand_id
1 'polypeptide(L)'
;MTSKDLSIFNSLRPFSIGFDDMFEQFENMLGNGNLTMQSNYPPYNIRKTGKDNYAIEVALAGFSKKDVEVEFEDNLLTVRTKRVNKSEDSNVDGEIIHKGISQRQFARSFTIADDVKVNGAELKDGLLTISCERIIPEHKKKKLIEIK
;
A
#
# COMPACT_ATOMS: atom_id res chain seq x y z
N MET A 1 0.73 -25.65 19.27
CA MET A 1 0.88 -24.98 18.02
C MET A 1 0.50 -23.54 18.05
N THR A 2 1.33 -22.91 17.81
CA THR A 2 1.81 -21.59 18.16
C THR A 2 1.09 -20.49 17.39
N SER A 3 0.37 -19.70 18.14
CA SER A 3 -0.24 -18.46 17.70
C SER A 3 0.73 -17.43 17.07
N LYS A 4 2.01 -17.78 16.98
CA LYS A 4 3.04 -16.91 16.37
C LYS A 4 3.00 -16.91 14.83
N ASP A 5 2.65 -18.01 14.21
CA ASP A 5 2.63 -18.10 12.74
C ASP A 5 1.46 -17.31 12.13
N LEU A 6 0.34 -17.24 12.84
CA LEU A 6 -0.83 -16.48 12.44
C LEU A 6 -0.63 -14.97 12.48
N SER A 7 0.24 -14.49 13.39
CA SER A 7 0.50 -13.05 13.51
C SER A 7 1.33 -12.48 12.36
N ILE A 8 2.15 -13.33 11.72
CA ILE A 8 3.00 -12.92 10.60
C ILE A 8 2.15 -12.62 9.36
N PHE A 9 1.17 -13.47 9.07
CA PHE A 9 0.26 -13.26 7.94
C PHE A 9 -0.60 -12.01 8.13
N ASN A 10 -1.07 -11.76 9.33
CA ASN A 10 -1.82 -10.56 9.66
C ASN A 10 -0.98 -9.28 9.51
N SER A 11 0.31 -9.35 9.79
CA SER A 11 1.23 -8.24 9.61
C SER A 11 1.54 -7.96 8.13
N LEU A 12 1.49 -8.99 7.28
CA LEU A 12 1.80 -8.87 5.86
C LEU A 12 0.62 -8.39 5.01
N ARG A 13 -0.60 -8.66 5.45
CA ARG A 13 -1.82 -8.35 4.69
C ARG A 13 -1.94 -6.88 4.27
N PRO A 14 -1.76 -5.89 5.15
CA PRO A 14 -1.89 -4.48 4.77
C PRO A 14 -0.87 -4.02 3.75
N PHE A 15 0.16 -4.81 3.49
CA PHE A 15 1.31 -4.46 2.65
C PHE A 15 1.39 -5.27 1.36
N SER A 16 0.42 -6.15 1.10
CA SER A 16 0.48 -7.08 -0.03
C SER A 16 -0.55 -6.74 -1.10
N ILE A 17 -0.12 -6.76 -2.35
CA ILE A 17 -0.94 -6.46 -3.51
C ILE A 17 -0.84 -7.60 -4.52
N GLY A 18 -1.99 -8.07 -5.00
CA GLY A 18 -2.10 -9.20 -5.89
C GLY A 18 -2.27 -10.56 -5.19
N PHE A 19 -2.36 -10.55 -3.86
CA PHE A 19 -2.60 -11.74 -3.05
C PHE A 19 -3.99 -11.73 -2.39
N ASP A 20 -4.92 -10.89 -2.87
CA ASP A 20 -6.23 -10.63 -2.26
C ASP A 20 -7.04 -11.90 -2.03
N ASP A 21 -7.12 -12.77 -3.03
CA ASP A 21 -7.92 -14.00 -2.94
C ASP A 21 -7.39 -14.95 -1.85
N MET A 22 -6.08 -15.01 -1.70
CA MET A 22 -5.44 -15.81 -0.67
C MET A 22 -5.70 -15.24 0.73
N PHE A 23 -5.63 -13.93 0.90
CA PHE A 23 -5.89 -13.27 2.17
C PHE A 23 -7.35 -13.34 2.57
N GLU A 24 -8.28 -13.20 1.62
CA GLU A 24 -9.71 -13.33 1.86
C GLU A 24 -10.08 -14.74 2.36
N GLN A 25 -9.53 -15.77 1.74
CA GLN A 25 -9.70 -17.16 2.20
C GLN A 25 -9.16 -17.37 3.61
N PHE A 26 -8.02 -16.79 3.90
CA PHE A 26 -7.39 -16.87 5.20
C PHE A 26 -8.18 -16.15 6.30
N GLU A 27 -8.74 -14.97 6.01
CA GLU A 27 -9.64 -14.25 6.92
C GLU A 27 -10.89 -15.03 7.26
N ASN A 28 -11.52 -15.61 6.24
CA ASN A 28 -12.71 -16.44 6.43
C ASN A 28 -12.43 -17.66 7.31
N MET A 29 -11.22 -18.20 7.24
CA MET A 29 -10.78 -19.34 8.05
C MET A 29 -10.54 -18.97 9.52
N LEU A 30 -10.06 -17.76 9.80
CA LEU A 30 -9.67 -17.34 11.15
C LEU A 30 -10.77 -16.65 11.95
N GLY A 31 -11.86 -16.25 11.29
CA GLY A 31 -12.89 -15.43 11.94
C GLY A 31 -12.39 -14.01 12.28
N ASN A 32 -13.30 -13.10 12.50
CA ASN A 32 -13.05 -11.68 12.75
C ASN A 32 -12.19 -11.40 14.00
N GLY A 33 -10.91 -11.71 13.93
CA GLY A 33 -9.93 -11.34 14.96
C GLY A 33 -9.61 -9.85 14.91
N ASN A 34 -10.01 -9.16 15.95
CA ASN A 34 -9.74 -7.74 16.19
C ASN A 34 -8.22 -7.48 16.23
N LEU A 35 -7.66 -6.88 15.19
CA LEU A 35 -6.22 -6.67 15.06
C LEU A 35 -5.77 -5.32 15.58
N THR A 36 -4.82 -5.40 16.45
CA THR A 36 -4.12 -4.35 17.17
C THR A 36 -3.62 -3.19 16.32
N MET A 37 -3.85 -1.99 16.84
CA MET A 37 -3.40 -0.71 16.33
C MET A 37 -1.87 -0.64 16.13
N GLN A 38 -1.39 -0.98 14.94
CA GLN A 38 -0.15 -0.40 14.49
C GLN A 38 -0.43 1.02 13.98
N SER A 39 0.53 1.91 14.20
CA SER A 39 0.47 3.28 13.69
C SER A 39 0.14 3.27 12.18
N ASN A 40 -1.10 3.60 11.84
CA ASN A 40 -1.59 3.64 10.47
C ASN A 40 -1.26 4.96 9.76
N TYR A 41 -0.08 5.51 10.03
CA TYR A 41 0.36 6.72 9.37
C TYR A 41 1.40 6.41 8.27
N PRO A 42 1.21 6.96 7.07
CA PRO A 42 0.01 7.66 6.61
C PRO A 42 -1.17 6.72 6.34
N PRO A 43 -2.43 7.19 6.45
CA PRO A 43 -3.59 6.41 6.08
C PRO A 43 -3.54 6.03 4.61
N TYR A 44 -3.95 4.82 4.27
CA TYR A 44 -3.93 4.34 2.90
C TYR A 44 -5.09 3.39 2.63
N ASN A 45 -5.46 3.27 1.37
CA ASN A 45 -6.37 2.28 0.85
C ASN A 45 -5.67 1.42 -0.20
N ILE A 46 -6.02 0.15 -0.27
CA ILE A 46 -5.72 -0.70 -1.41
C ILE A 46 -7.05 -1.05 -2.06
N ARG A 47 -7.19 -0.66 -3.32
CA ARG A 47 -8.43 -0.82 -4.07
C ARG A 47 -8.20 -1.70 -5.28
N LYS A 48 -9.08 -2.67 -5.49
CA LYS A 48 -9.17 -3.41 -6.75
C LYS A 48 -10.11 -2.63 -7.67
N THR A 49 -9.56 -2.03 -8.71
CA THR A 49 -10.28 -1.14 -9.61
C THR A 49 -10.87 -1.86 -10.83
N GLY A 50 -10.44 -3.08 -11.07
CA GLY A 50 -10.91 -3.95 -12.14
C GLY A 50 -10.46 -5.39 -11.88
N LYS A 51 -10.68 -6.27 -12.84
CA LYS A 51 -10.30 -7.68 -12.72
C LYS A 51 -8.81 -7.87 -12.39
N ASP A 52 -7.96 -7.12 -13.08
CA ASP A 52 -6.51 -7.20 -12.98
C ASP A 52 -5.85 -5.86 -12.62
N ASN A 53 -6.64 -4.88 -12.17
CA ASN A 53 -6.17 -3.55 -11.85
C ASN A 53 -6.32 -3.24 -10.36
N TYR A 54 -5.30 -2.62 -9.80
CA TYR A 54 -5.22 -2.21 -8.40
C TYR A 54 -4.77 -0.76 -8.29
N ALA A 55 -5.21 -0.09 -7.25
CA ALA A 55 -4.73 1.23 -6.88
C ALA A 55 -4.38 1.25 -5.38
N ILE A 56 -3.21 1.78 -5.07
CA ILE A 56 -2.83 2.13 -3.70
C ILE A 56 -3.06 3.62 -3.56
N GLU A 57 -3.88 4.01 -2.60
CA GLU A 57 -4.19 5.42 -2.32
C GLU A 57 -3.61 5.78 -0.96
N VAL A 58 -2.70 6.74 -0.91
CA VAL A 58 -2.06 7.20 0.33
C VAL A 58 -2.44 8.63 0.61
N ALA A 59 -3.01 8.90 1.78
CA ALA A 59 -3.41 10.23 2.20
C ALA A 59 -2.19 11.05 2.64
N LEU A 60 -1.84 12.07 1.88
CA LEU A 60 -0.65 12.90 2.07
C LEU A 60 -1.02 14.39 2.11
N ALA A 61 -1.94 14.76 3.01
CA ALA A 61 -2.33 16.15 3.20
C ALA A 61 -1.12 17.00 3.60
N GLY A 62 -0.90 18.08 2.85
CA GLY A 62 0.19 19.02 3.10
C GLY A 62 1.55 18.64 2.52
N PHE A 63 1.68 17.45 1.93
CA PHE A 63 2.89 17.04 1.20
C PHE A 63 2.81 17.47 -0.25
N SER A 64 3.94 17.94 -0.76
CA SER A 64 4.11 18.19 -2.18
C SER A 64 4.83 17.02 -2.87
N LYS A 65 4.77 16.99 -4.20
CA LYS A 65 5.48 16.01 -5.02
C LYS A 65 6.99 15.96 -4.72
N LYS A 66 7.58 17.04 -4.25
CA LYS A 66 9.01 17.14 -3.91
C LYS A 66 9.34 16.46 -2.58
N ASP A 67 8.36 16.29 -1.72
CA ASP A 67 8.55 15.79 -0.35
C ASP A 67 8.45 14.26 -0.27
N VAL A 68 7.97 13.62 -1.32
CA VAL A 68 7.68 12.17 -1.32
C VAL A 68 8.44 11.47 -2.44
N GLU A 69 8.85 10.26 -2.18
CA GLU A 69 9.53 9.37 -3.10
C GLU A 69 8.85 8.01 -3.12
N VAL A 70 8.70 7.45 -4.31
CA VAL A 70 8.15 6.11 -4.53
C VAL A 70 9.22 5.28 -5.23
N GLU A 71 9.59 4.17 -4.63
CA GLU A 71 10.58 3.22 -5.17
C GLU A 71 9.95 1.83 -5.33
N PHE A 72 10.35 1.13 -6.37
CA PHE A 72 9.96 -0.26 -6.57
C PHE A 72 11.19 -1.11 -6.91
N GLU A 73 11.50 -2.06 -6.04
CA GLU A 73 12.63 -2.97 -6.18
C GLU A 73 12.31 -4.30 -5.52
N ASP A 74 12.67 -5.40 -6.15
CA ASP A 74 12.52 -6.76 -5.62
C ASP A 74 11.10 -7.05 -5.06
N ASN A 75 10.08 -6.72 -5.83
CA ASN A 75 8.67 -6.88 -5.44
C ASN A 75 8.24 -6.05 -4.22
N LEU A 76 9.04 -5.10 -3.82
CA LEU A 76 8.76 -4.18 -2.73
C LEU A 76 8.55 -2.77 -3.26
N LEU A 77 7.35 -2.26 -3.07
CA LEU A 77 6.99 -0.88 -3.35
C LEU A 77 7.10 -0.08 -2.06
N THR A 78 7.98 0.91 -2.03
CA THR A 78 8.20 1.75 -0.86
C THR A 78 7.81 3.18 -1.16
N VAL A 79 6.94 3.72 -0.33
CA VAL A 79 6.58 5.15 -0.30
C VAL A 79 7.21 5.77 0.94
N ARG A 80 8.03 6.78 0.74
CA ARG A 80 8.71 7.45 1.86
C ARG A 80 8.78 8.96 1.67
N THR A 81 8.92 9.66 2.78
CA THR A 81 9.26 11.08 2.75
C THR A 81 10.75 11.25 2.47
N LYS A 82 11.07 12.17 1.57
CA LYS A 82 12.43 12.67 1.43
C LYS A 82 12.80 13.44 2.68
N ARG A 83 14.05 13.33 3.12
CA ARG A 83 14.56 14.16 4.23
C ARG A 83 14.49 15.62 3.80
N VAL A 84 13.47 16.30 4.27
CA VAL A 84 13.40 17.75 4.21
C VAL A 84 13.86 18.24 5.56
N ASN A 85 14.96 18.99 5.60
CA ASN A 85 15.35 19.78 6.76
C ASN A 85 14.36 20.94 6.94
N LYS A 86 13.09 20.62 7.11
CA LYS A 86 12.11 21.61 7.59
C LYS A 86 12.20 21.54 9.10
N SER A 87 12.81 22.55 9.70
CA SER A 87 12.53 22.91 11.08
C SER A 87 11.01 22.96 11.22
N GLU A 88 10.48 22.18 12.14
CA GLU A 88 9.04 21.93 12.32
C GLU A 88 8.20 23.20 12.60
N ASP A 89 8.82 24.38 12.66
CA ASP A 89 8.19 25.62 13.13
C ASP A 89 8.30 26.82 12.19
N SER A 90 8.71 26.67 10.95
CA SER A 90 8.83 27.83 10.08
C SER A 90 7.61 28.02 9.20
N ASN A 91 6.83 29.02 9.56
CA ASN A 91 5.80 29.70 8.76
C ASN A 91 4.39 29.10 8.75
N VAL A 92 3.86 28.78 9.89
CA VAL A 92 2.41 28.78 10.06
C VAL A 92 2.03 30.07 10.77
N ASP A 93 1.40 30.99 10.05
CA ASP A 93 0.82 32.19 10.65
C ASP A 93 -0.26 31.74 11.64
N GLY A 94 -0.01 31.91 12.93
CA GLY A 94 -0.97 31.63 13.97
C GLY A 94 -0.64 30.48 14.91
N GLU A 95 -1.40 30.37 15.98
CA GLU A 95 -1.30 29.34 17.00
C GLU A 95 -2.23 28.16 16.66
N ILE A 96 -1.70 26.94 16.68
CA ILE A 96 -2.51 25.71 16.48
C ILE A 96 -3.25 25.39 17.77
N ILE A 97 -4.57 25.54 17.77
CA ILE A 97 -5.44 25.20 18.90
C ILE A 97 -5.75 23.69 18.93
N HIS A 98 -5.89 23.05 17.76
CA HIS A 98 -6.09 21.61 17.62
C HIS A 98 -5.30 21.08 16.44
N LYS A 99 -4.52 20.01 16.65
CA LYS A 99 -3.73 19.38 15.59
C LYS A 99 -4.26 17.97 15.30
N GLY A 100 -5.06 17.87 14.24
CA GLY A 100 -5.57 16.58 13.74
C GLY A 100 -4.87 16.08 12.48
N ILE A 101 -4.17 16.98 11.76
CA ILE A 101 -3.41 16.64 10.55
C ILE A 101 -1.93 16.65 10.89
N SER A 102 -1.29 15.52 10.63
CA SER A 102 0.13 15.31 10.92
C SER A 102 0.94 15.22 9.64
N GLN A 103 2.03 15.98 9.57
CA GLN A 103 3.06 15.87 8.52
C GLN A 103 4.32 15.28 9.14
N ARG A 104 4.36 13.96 9.25
CA ARG A 104 5.49 13.24 9.83
C ARG A 104 6.33 12.57 8.75
N GLN A 105 7.59 12.34 9.05
CA GLN A 105 8.40 11.44 8.24
C GLN A 105 7.85 10.02 8.35
N PHE A 106 7.78 9.34 7.23
CA PHE A 106 7.34 7.96 7.15
C PHE A 106 8.08 7.18 6.06
N ALA A 107 8.08 5.90 6.21
CA ALA A 107 8.42 4.94 5.16
C ALA A 107 7.41 3.79 5.24
N ARG A 108 6.68 3.56 4.16
CA ARG A 108 5.70 2.48 4.08
C ARG A 108 5.98 1.61 2.87
N SER A 109 6.03 0.31 3.10
CA SER A 109 6.31 -0.67 2.06
C SER A 109 5.11 -1.58 1.82
N PHE A 110 4.93 -1.94 0.55
CA PHE A 110 3.89 -2.85 0.08
C PHE A 110 4.56 -3.97 -0.71
N THR A 111 4.22 -5.21 -0.40
CA THR A 111 4.68 -6.36 -1.17
C THR A 111 3.82 -6.52 -2.42
N ILE A 112 4.46 -6.57 -3.57
CA ILE A 112 3.82 -6.70 -4.87
C ILE A 112 4.06 -8.11 -5.40
N ALA A 113 2.99 -8.78 -5.87
CA ALA A 113 3.11 -10.10 -6.47
C ALA A 113 3.94 -10.07 -7.76
N ASP A 114 4.59 -11.17 -8.10
CA ASP A 114 5.48 -11.28 -9.28
C ASP A 114 4.81 -10.95 -10.61
N ASP A 115 3.51 -11.24 -10.71
CA ASP A 115 2.70 -11.01 -11.89
C ASP A 115 2.04 -9.62 -11.93
N VAL A 116 2.33 -8.76 -10.96
CA VAL A 116 1.80 -7.40 -10.87
C VAL A 116 2.88 -6.38 -11.25
N LYS A 117 2.53 -5.49 -12.15
CA LYS A 117 3.36 -4.39 -12.61
C LYS A 117 2.88 -3.07 -12.01
N VAL A 118 3.81 -2.24 -11.58
CA VAL A 118 3.53 -0.86 -11.17
C VAL A 118 3.59 0.04 -12.40
N ASN A 119 2.45 0.68 -12.76
CA ASN A 119 2.34 1.50 -13.96
C ASN A 119 2.76 2.95 -13.74
N GLY A 120 2.54 3.48 -12.55
CA GLY A 120 2.91 4.86 -12.23
C GLY A 120 2.30 5.33 -10.91
N ALA A 121 2.64 6.55 -10.53
CA ALA A 121 2.17 7.21 -9.33
C ALA A 121 1.82 8.68 -9.62
N GLU A 122 0.72 9.16 -9.06
CA GLU A 122 0.27 10.54 -9.19
C GLU A 122 -0.12 11.08 -7.82
N LEU A 123 0.37 12.28 -7.50
CA LEU A 123 -0.06 13.03 -6.31
C LEU A 123 -0.97 14.17 -6.75
N LYS A 124 -2.24 14.07 -6.38
CA LYS A 124 -3.27 15.04 -6.69
C LYS A 124 -4.21 15.22 -5.51
N ASP A 125 -4.56 16.46 -5.22
CA ASP A 125 -5.52 16.82 -4.16
C ASP A 125 -5.20 16.19 -2.79
N GLY A 126 -3.92 16.05 -2.46
CA GLY A 126 -3.46 15.45 -1.21
C GLY A 126 -3.51 13.93 -1.16
N LEU A 127 -3.81 13.28 -2.29
CA LEU A 127 -3.86 11.82 -2.41
C LEU A 127 -2.80 11.33 -3.39
N LEU A 128 -1.91 10.47 -2.92
CA LEU A 128 -0.98 9.74 -3.77
C LEU A 128 -1.66 8.46 -4.26
N THR A 129 -1.84 8.34 -5.55
CA THR A 129 -2.42 7.15 -6.18
C THR A 129 -1.35 6.42 -6.98
N ILE A 130 -1.11 5.16 -6.64
CA ILE A 130 -0.17 4.28 -7.34
C ILE A 130 -0.98 3.22 -8.06
N SER A 131 -0.83 3.17 -9.38
CA SER A 131 -1.58 2.25 -10.24
C SER A 131 -0.77 1.00 -10.52
N CYS A 132 -1.39 -0.16 -10.32
CA CYS A 132 -0.82 -1.47 -10.55
C CYS A 132 -1.72 -2.31 -11.44
N GLU A 133 -1.13 -3.19 -12.22
CA GLU A 133 -1.83 -4.09 -13.13
C GLU A 133 -1.25 -5.50 -13.05
N ARG A 134 -2.12 -6.50 -12.93
CA ARG A 134 -1.71 -7.90 -13.05
C ARG A 134 -1.54 -8.27 -14.51
N ILE A 135 -0.37 -8.76 -14.86
CA ILE A 135 -0.04 -9.27 -16.18
C ILE A 135 0.09 -10.78 -16.10
N ILE A 136 -0.86 -11.51 -16.70
CA ILE A 136 -0.79 -12.96 -16.77
C ILE A 136 0.07 -13.34 -17.97
N PRO A 137 1.28 -13.96 -17.76
CA PRO A 137 2.10 -14.43 -18.87
C PRO A 137 1.36 -15.42 -19.75
N GLU A 138 1.65 -15.45 -21.05
CA GLU A 138 1.00 -16.33 -22.02
C GLU A 138 1.06 -17.81 -21.62
N HIS A 139 2.16 -18.25 -21.02
CA HIS A 139 2.34 -19.63 -20.55
C HIS A 139 1.49 -20.01 -19.34
N LYS A 140 0.96 -19.01 -18.59
CA LYS A 140 0.05 -19.20 -17.45
C LYS A 140 -1.41 -19.06 -17.81
N LYS A 141 -1.74 -18.59 -19.02
CA LYS A 141 -3.12 -18.48 -19.49
C LYS A 141 -3.74 -19.85 -19.71
N LYS A 142 -5.04 -19.94 -19.46
CA LYS A 142 -5.82 -21.14 -19.72
C LYS A 142 -5.73 -21.51 -21.21
N LYS A 143 -5.30 -22.71 -21.50
CA LYS A 143 -5.27 -23.29 -22.83
C LYS A 143 -6.27 -24.44 -22.90
N LEU A 144 -7.06 -24.48 -23.98
CA LEU A 144 -7.83 -25.65 -24.32
C LEU A 144 -6.90 -26.64 -25.02
N ILE A 145 -6.84 -27.87 -24.51
CA ILE A 145 -6.08 -28.96 -25.13
C ILE A 145 -7.07 -29.82 -25.88
N GLU A 146 -6.82 -29.97 -27.17
CA GLU A 146 -7.61 -30.83 -28.01
C GLU A 146 -7.34 -32.30 -27.67
N ILE A 147 -8.41 -33.04 -27.42
CA ILE A 147 -8.31 -34.51 -27.16
C ILE A 147 -8.40 -35.18 -28.50
N LYS A 148 -7.34 -35.87 -28.86
CA LYS A 148 -7.28 -36.72 -30.06
C LYS A 148 -7.92 -38.07 -29.82
#